data_94a4dc029a9df6a1d324672fc4bb3cb5
#
_entry.id   94a4dc029a9df6a1d324672fc4bb3cb5
#
_cell.length_a   1.000
_cell.length_b   1.000
_cell.length_c   1.000
_cell.angle_alpha   90.00
_cell.angle_beta   90.00
_cell.angle_gamma   90.00
#
_symmetry.space_group_name_H-M   'P 1'
#
loop_
_entity.id
_entity.type
_entity.pdbx_description
1 polymer ?
#
loop_
_entity_poly.entity_id
_entity_poly.type
_entity_poly.pdbx_seq_one_letter_code
_entity_poly.pdbx_strand_id
1 'polypeptide(L)'
;MSESVYYVYCIAESSAVAQLSADSLPAAIEEDAQLEWIVVSTLAALASRVPKITYSEEQLTEHLTDATWTAIRAMRHETVVEYVAKRVTTIPLRFATIYLERDGIEEMLTEQARDLQLIIEQLRGREEWGVNVYSDRSALLSSITSVSPVLRELVEQAEKASPGQSYLMQKKIDAMKVDEARAAVNRIIDQVEEKLKEQSDDGLRLRILKVETTEHGELKAKFAFLVKRSGFEEFRDAAERLAQEHQAAGLRLE
;
A
#
# COMPACT_ATOMS: atom_id res chain seq x y z
N MET A 1 -4.57 5.89 41.36
CA MET A 1 -3.56 5.93 40.28
C MET A 1 -4.30 5.61 39.01
N SER A 2 -4.22 6.45 38.00
CA SER A 2 -4.85 6.14 36.71
C SER A 2 -4.13 4.92 36.13
N GLU A 3 -4.86 3.81 35.91
CA GLU A 3 -4.29 2.66 35.25
C GLU A 3 -3.90 3.08 33.83
N SER A 4 -2.67 2.79 33.42
CA SER A 4 -2.17 3.07 32.08
C SER A 4 -1.86 1.76 31.37
N VAL A 5 -1.93 1.79 30.05
CA VAL A 5 -1.55 0.70 29.14
C VAL A 5 -0.48 1.22 28.16
N TYR A 6 0.14 0.35 27.41
CA TYR A 6 1.18 0.71 26.45
C TYR A 6 0.61 0.71 25.03
N TYR A 7 0.72 1.84 24.36
CA TYR A 7 0.52 1.97 22.93
C TYR A 7 1.85 1.78 22.19
N VAL A 8 1.92 0.84 21.25
CA VAL A 8 3.18 0.49 20.57
C VAL A 8 3.11 0.91 19.10
N TYR A 9 4.18 1.56 18.62
CA TYR A 9 4.24 2.15 17.28
C TYR A 9 5.00 1.28 16.28
N CYS A 10 6.19 0.85 16.66
CA CYS A 10 7.09 0.14 15.76
C CYS A 10 8.16 -0.62 16.53
N ILE A 11 8.86 -1.51 15.83
CA ILE A 11 9.99 -2.29 16.33
C ILE A 11 11.21 -2.02 15.44
N ALA A 12 12.39 -1.89 16.04
CA ALA A 12 13.66 -1.70 15.33
C ALA A 12 14.80 -2.43 16.06
N GLU A 13 16.01 -2.42 15.48
CA GLU A 13 17.20 -2.91 16.17
C GLU A 13 17.62 -1.98 17.31
N SER A 14 17.94 -2.54 18.47
CA SER A 14 18.36 -1.76 19.63
C SER A 14 19.63 -0.95 19.38
N SER A 15 20.56 -1.48 18.59
CA SER A 15 21.80 -0.79 18.21
C SER A 15 21.53 0.45 17.33
N ALA A 16 20.53 0.40 16.48
CA ALA A 16 20.15 1.51 15.61
C ALA A 16 19.42 2.62 16.39
N VAL A 17 18.50 2.24 17.29
CA VAL A 17 17.74 3.23 18.09
C VAL A 17 18.58 3.94 19.13
N ALA A 18 19.65 3.33 19.61
CA ALA A 18 20.61 3.98 20.52
C ALA A 18 21.25 5.24 19.92
N GLN A 19 21.22 5.39 18.59
CA GLN A 19 21.74 6.57 17.88
C GLN A 19 20.68 7.68 17.71
N LEU A 20 19.40 7.39 17.99
CA LEU A 20 18.33 8.37 17.92
C LEU A 20 18.29 9.20 19.21
N SER A 21 18.39 10.53 19.06
CA SER A 21 18.24 11.43 20.21
C SER A 21 16.80 11.43 20.71
N ALA A 22 16.62 11.22 22.01
CA ALA A 22 15.29 11.25 22.65
C ALA A 22 14.61 12.64 22.50
N ASP A 23 15.40 13.72 22.47
CA ASP A 23 14.92 15.09 22.39
C ASP A 23 14.32 15.46 21.01
N SER A 24 14.51 14.62 20.02
CA SER A 24 14.03 14.85 18.65
C SER A 24 12.81 14.03 18.27
N LEU A 25 12.30 13.18 19.16
CA LEU A 25 11.10 12.38 18.86
C LEU A 25 9.86 13.27 18.71
N PRO A 26 8.94 12.95 17.78
CA PRO A 26 7.70 13.68 17.63
C PRO A 26 6.77 13.49 18.84
N ALA A 27 5.66 14.24 18.88
CA ALA A 27 4.63 14.02 19.88
C ALA A 27 4.05 12.61 19.78
N ALA A 28 3.76 11.99 20.94
CA ALA A 28 3.14 10.68 21.02
C ALA A 28 1.66 10.72 20.57
N ILE A 29 0.96 9.58 20.61
CA ILE A 29 -0.45 9.44 20.25
C ILE A 29 -1.34 10.39 21.10
N GLU A 30 -1.02 10.57 22.37
CA GLU A 30 -1.57 11.59 23.26
C GLU A 30 -0.50 12.66 23.54
N GLU A 31 -0.93 13.93 23.64
CA GLU A 31 -0.01 15.08 23.69
C GLU A 31 0.88 15.10 24.95
N ASP A 32 0.34 14.61 26.05
CA ASP A 32 1.01 14.53 27.35
C ASP A 32 1.77 13.21 27.58
N ALA A 33 1.66 12.25 26.64
CA ALA A 33 2.37 11.00 26.73
C ALA A 33 3.81 11.14 26.20
N GLN A 34 4.74 10.41 26.82
CA GLN A 34 6.13 10.36 26.39
C GLN A 34 6.44 9.08 25.64
N LEU A 35 7.20 9.21 24.56
CA LEU A 35 7.73 8.07 23.81
C LEU A 35 8.93 7.47 24.57
N GLU A 36 8.90 6.15 24.74
CA GLU A 36 9.99 5.40 25.35
C GLU A 36 10.35 4.17 24.52
N TRP A 37 11.64 3.82 24.47
CA TRP A 37 12.12 2.58 23.89
C TRP A 37 12.14 1.47 24.94
N ILE A 38 11.45 0.37 24.67
CA ILE A 38 11.49 -0.86 25.45
C ILE A 38 12.48 -1.79 24.76
N VAL A 39 13.65 -1.99 25.38
CA VAL A 39 14.76 -2.72 24.77
C VAL A 39 14.85 -4.13 25.35
N VAL A 40 14.86 -5.13 24.48
CA VAL A 40 15.08 -6.53 24.79
C VAL A 40 16.14 -7.10 23.85
N SER A 41 17.33 -7.37 24.40
CA SER A 41 18.45 -7.90 23.61
C SER A 41 18.78 -7.04 22.38
N THR A 42 18.59 -7.56 21.18
CA THR A 42 18.90 -6.89 19.91
C THR A 42 17.72 -6.11 19.32
N LEU A 43 16.56 -6.14 19.96
CA LEU A 43 15.34 -5.48 19.49
C LEU A 43 14.90 -4.39 20.47
N ALA A 44 14.17 -3.41 19.94
CA ALA A 44 13.56 -2.35 20.71
C ALA A 44 12.17 -2.02 20.13
N ALA A 45 11.15 -1.90 20.98
CA ALA A 45 9.83 -1.41 20.62
C ALA A 45 9.68 0.04 21.09
N LEU A 46 9.19 0.91 20.20
CA LEU A 46 8.81 2.27 20.57
C LEU A 46 7.38 2.27 21.08
N ALA A 47 7.19 2.76 22.29
CA ALA A 47 5.90 2.78 22.97
C ALA A 47 5.65 4.11 23.68
N SER A 48 4.40 4.36 24.06
CA SER A 48 4.02 5.40 25.01
C SER A 48 2.97 4.88 25.98
N ARG A 49 2.95 5.42 27.19
CA ARG A 49 1.90 5.11 28.17
C ARG A 49 0.67 5.95 27.88
N VAL A 50 -0.49 5.30 27.78
CA VAL A 50 -1.76 5.95 27.53
C VAL A 50 -2.80 5.54 28.59
N PRO A 51 -3.82 6.38 28.87
CA PRO A 51 -4.83 6.06 29.88
C PRO A 51 -5.64 4.84 29.48
N LYS A 52 -5.73 3.82 30.35
CA LYS A 52 -6.52 2.61 30.13
C LYS A 52 -8.02 2.93 29.91
N ILE A 53 -8.52 3.97 30.56
CA ILE A 53 -9.90 4.43 30.40
C ILE A 53 -10.25 4.84 28.97
N THR A 54 -9.26 5.24 28.17
CA THR A 54 -9.44 5.64 26.75
C THR A 54 -9.04 4.50 25.80
N TYR A 55 -8.08 3.66 26.21
CA TYR A 55 -7.43 2.66 25.35
C TYR A 55 -7.73 1.22 25.78
N SER A 56 -8.77 0.97 26.61
CA SER A 56 -9.29 -0.40 26.81
C SER A 56 -9.94 -0.91 25.53
N GLU A 57 -10.07 -2.23 25.38
CA GLU A 57 -10.66 -2.88 24.20
C GLU A 57 -12.07 -2.35 23.90
N GLU A 58 -12.90 -2.16 24.93
CA GLU A 58 -14.25 -1.63 24.79
C GLU A 58 -14.25 -0.20 24.28
N GLN A 59 -13.43 0.68 24.89
CA GLN A 59 -13.36 2.08 24.52
C GLN A 59 -12.74 2.27 23.13
N LEU A 60 -11.72 1.50 22.78
CA LEU A 60 -11.15 1.54 21.42
C LEU A 60 -12.17 1.12 20.37
N THR A 61 -12.98 0.09 20.65
CA THR A 61 -14.04 -0.32 19.72
C THR A 61 -15.05 0.79 19.48
N GLU A 62 -15.41 1.56 20.50
CA GLU A 62 -16.29 2.72 20.39
C GLU A 62 -15.59 3.88 19.65
N HIS A 63 -14.41 4.27 20.08
CA HIS A 63 -13.65 5.39 19.51
C HIS A 63 -13.28 5.18 18.03
N LEU A 64 -13.00 3.97 17.60
CA LEU A 64 -12.71 3.64 16.20
C LEU A 64 -13.91 3.87 15.27
N THR A 65 -15.13 4.02 15.81
CA THR A 65 -16.30 4.44 15.03
C THR A 65 -16.37 5.97 14.83
N ASP A 66 -15.69 6.75 15.67
CA ASP A 66 -15.55 8.20 15.50
C ASP A 66 -14.41 8.50 14.52
N ALA A 67 -14.80 8.94 13.32
CA ALA A 67 -13.86 9.25 12.23
C ALA A 67 -12.88 10.38 12.62
N THR A 68 -13.30 11.37 13.40
CA THR A 68 -12.45 12.49 13.80
C THR A 68 -11.42 12.05 14.83
N TRP A 69 -11.84 11.32 15.84
CA TRP A 69 -10.95 10.75 16.87
C TRP A 69 -9.90 9.85 16.23
N THR A 70 -10.33 8.95 15.33
CA THR A 70 -9.48 8.01 14.63
C THR A 70 -8.48 8.72 13.71
N ALA A 71 -8.93 9.70 12.91
CA ALA A 71 -8.07 10.40 11.97
C ALA A 71 -6.92 11.15 12.66
N ILE A 72 -7.21 11.86 13.76
CA ILE A 72 -6.19 12.61 14.51
C ILE A 72 -5.13 11.66 15.06
N ARG A 73 -5.54 10.54 15.65
CA ARG A 73 -4.63 9.58 16.27
C ARG A 73 -3.87 8.73 15.25
N ALA A 74 -4.52 8.36 14.15
CA ALA A 74 -3.85 7.68 13.03
C ALA A 74 -2.75 8.56 12.44
N MET A 75 -3.00 9.87 12.27
CA MET A 75 -1.99 10.81 11.78
C MET A 75 -0.80 10.93 12.76
N ARG A 76 -1.05 10.98 14.08
CA ARG A 76 0.02 11.02 15.08
C ARG A 76 0.83 9.71 15.08
N HIS A 77 0.15 8.56 15.03
CA HIS A 77 0.80 7.26 14.91
C HIS A 77 1.73 7.22 13.70
N GLU A 78 1.21 7.59 12.53
CA GLU A 78 1.97 7.63 11.28
C GLU A 78 3.17 8.58 11.36
N THR A 79 3.00 9.76 11.96
CA THR A 79 4.09 10.72 12.16
C THR A 79 5.24 10.11 12.98
N VAL A 80 4.92 9.36 14.04
CA VAL A 80 5.93 8.68 14.86
C VAL A 80 6.63 7.57 14.08
N VAL A 81 5.85 6.72 13.40
CA VAL A 81 6.38 5.61 12.59
C VAL A 81 7.26 6.14 11.45
N GLU A 82 6.79 7.14 10.71
CA GLU A 82 7.53 7.77 9.61
C GLU A 82 8.85 8.40 10.10
N TYR A 83 8.81 9.10 11.25
CA TYR A 83 10.01 9.69 11.84
C TYR A 83 11.10 8.65 12.09
N VAL A 84 10.72 7.49 12.64
CA VAL A 84 11.66 6.39 12.91
C VAL A 84 12.10 5.73 11.60
N ALA A 85 11.18 5.40 10.70
CA ALA A 85 11.45 4.71 9.44
C ALA A 85 12.39 5.50 8.50
N LYS A 86 12.33 6.83 8.53
CA LYS A 86 13.27 7.69 7.78
C LYS A 86 14.71 7.63 8.29
N ARG A 87 14.95 7.10 9.50
CA ARG A 87 16.26 7.11 10.17
C ARG A 87 16.84 5.72 10.36
N VAL A 88 16.00 4.76 10.68
CA VAL A 88 16.40 3.37 10.94
C VAL A 88 15.42 2.39 10.31
N THR A 89 15.91 1.20 9.96
CA THR A 89 15.04 0.13 9.49
C THR A 89 14.07 -0.27 10.59
N THR A 90 12.77 -0.25 10.28
CA THR A 90 11.71 -0.37 11.28
C THR A 90 10.58 -1.27 10.78
N ILE A 91 9.99 -2.03 11.68
CA ILE A 91 8.73 -2.77 11.45
C ILE A 91 7.61 -1.93 12.04
N PRO A 92 6.74 -1.30 11.23
CA PRO A 92 5.59 -0.59 11.74
C PRO A 92 4.59 -1.58 12.35
N LEU A 93 4.01 -1.23 13.48
CA LEU A 93 2.89 -1.96 14.05
C LEU A 93 1.57 -1.33 13.60
N ARG A 94 0.51 -2.11 13.66
CA ARG A 94 -0.81 -1.61 13.29
C ARG A 94 -1.27 -0.52 14.24
N PHE A 95 -1.98 0.47 13.70
CA PHE A 95 -2.68 1.46 14.51
C PHE A 95 -3.52 0.78 15.59
N ALA A 96 -3.52 1.35 16.81
CA ALA A 96 -4.18 0.81 18.00
C ALA A 96 -3.63 -0.54 18.51
N THR A 97 -2.33 -0.81 18.32
CA THR A 97 -1.66 -1.93 18.98
C THR A 97 -1.40 -1.59 20.44
N ILE A 98 -2.08 -2.28 21.35
CA ILE A 98 -2.05 -2.04 22.80
C ILE A 98 -1.54 -3.28 23.56
N TYR A 99 -0.69 -3.04 24.55
CA TYR A 99 -0.29 -4.02 25.56
C TYR A 99 -0.70 -3.54 26.94
N LEU A 100 -1.22 -4.44 27.76
CA LEU A 100 -1.68 -4.10 29.12
C LEU A 100 -0.51 -3.71 30.01
N GLU A 101 0.59 -4.44 29.90
CA GLU A 101 1.78 -4.31 30.72
C GLU A 101 3.05 -4.30 29.86
N ARG A 102 4.13 -3.76 30.41
CA ARG A 102 5.45 -3.76 29.79
C ARG A 102 5.96 -5.16 29.49
N ASP A 103 5.73 -6.07 30.43
CA ASP A 103 6.17 -7.47 30.35
C ASP A 103 5.62 -8.16 29.08
N GLY A 104 4.40 -7.87 28.68
CA GLY A 104 3.83 -8.41 27.44
C GLY A 104 4.55 -7.95 26.17
N ILE A 105 5.12 -6.72 26.15
CA ILE A 105 5.95 -6.25 25.04
C ILE A 105 7.30 -6.97 25.07
N GLU A 106 7.91 -7.12 26.25
CA GLU A 106 9.19 -7.80 26.43
C GLU A 106 9.09 -9.29 26.05
N GLU A 107 8.00 -9.94 26.42
CA GLU A 107 7.68 -11.32 26.04
C GLU A 107 7.55 -11.46 24.52
N MET A 108 6.74 -10.62 23.86
CA MET A 108 6.58 -10.60 22.40
C MET A 108 7.92 -10.41 21.69
N LEU A 109 8.75 -9.44 22.13
CA LEU A 109 10.07 -9.22 21.55
C LEU A 109 11.00 -10.42 21.73
N THR A 110 10.86 -11.16 22.84
CA THR A 110 11.66 -12.35 23.13
C THR A 110 11.20 -13.53 22.27
N GLU A 111 9.90 -13.83 22.27
CA GLU A 111 9.34 -14.99 21.59
C GLU A 111 9.44 -14.89 20.06
N GLN A 112 9.26 -13.66 19.53
CA GLN A 112 9.29 -13.42 18.09
C GLN A 112 10.65 -12.90 17.59
N ALA A 113 11.70 -12.91 18.44
CA ALA A 113 12.99 -12.29 18.15
C ALA A 113 13.57 -12.70 16.79
N ARG A 114 13.52 -14.00 16.48
CA ARG A 114 14.08 -14.54 15.22
C ARG A 114 13.32 -14.01 13.99
N ASP A 115 12.01 -14.03 14.04
CA ASP A 115 11.18 -13.63 12.90
C ASP A 115 11.25 -12.12 12.67
N LEU A 116 11.22 -11.34 13.76
CA LEU A 116 11.40 -9.89 13.71
C LEU A 116 12.78 -9.49 13.14
N GLN A 117 13.84 -10.19 13.51
CA GLN A 117 15.17 -9.96 12.93
C GLN A 117 15.22 -10.27 11.44
N LEU A 118 14.62 -11.37 10.99
CA LEU A 118 14.52 -11.70 9.56
C LEU A 118 13.75 -10.63 8.78
N ILE A 119 12.64 -10.12 9.32
CA ILE A 119 11.89 -9.03 8.70
C ILE A 119 12.74 -7.75 8.61
N ILE A 120 13.45 -7.38 9.68
CA ILE A 120 14.34 -6.20 9.67
C ILE A 120 15.42 -6.35 8.60
N GLU A 121 16.05 -7.54 8.48
CA GLU A 121 17.02 -7.81 7.43
C GLU A 121 16.42 -7.69 6.02
N GLN A 122 15.20 -8.19 5.82
CA GLN A 122 14.49 -8.03 4.54
C GLN A 122 14.19 -6.57 4.22
N LEU A 123 13.85 -5.75 5.21
CA LEU A 123 13.54 -4.33 5.03
C LEU A 123 14.79 -3.44 4.91
N ARG A 124 15.95 -3.94 5.31
CA ARG A 124 17.19 -3.15 5.35
C ARG A 124 17.57 -2.59 3.97
N GLY A 125 17.67 -1.26 3.89
CA GLY A 125 18.01 -0.55 2.65
C GLY A 125 16.92 -0.60 1.57
N ARG A 126 15.69 -0.95 1.95
CA ARG A 126 14.52 -1.00 1.06
C ARG A 126 13.43 -0.03 1.52
N GLU A 127 12.52 0.24 0.61
CA GLU A 127 11.31 1.02 0.84
C GLU A 127 10.12 0.35 0.15
N GLU A 128 8.94 0.46 0.74
CA GLU A 128 7.70 0.00 0.14
C GLU A 128 7.10 1.11 -0.72
N TRP A 129 6.78 0.77 -1.97
CA TRP A 129 6.14 1.67 -2.92
C TRP A 129 4.79 1.11 -3.35
N GLY A 130 3.76 1.94 -3.16
CA GLY A 130 2.41 1.63 -3.64
C GLY A 130 2.26 2.03 -5.10
N VAL A 131 1.60 1.17 -5.90
CA VAL A 131 1.19 1.49 -7.26
C VAL A 131 -0.28 1.18 -7.42
N ASN A 132 -1.07 2.19 -7.77
CA ASN A 132 -2.49 2.08 -8.04
C ASN A 132 -2.75 2.15 -9.55
N VAL A 133 -3.60 1.28 -10.06
CA VAL A 133 -4.03 1.29 -11.46
C VAL A 133 -5.51 1.65 -11.52
N TYR A 134 -5.79 2.77 -12.18
CA TYR A 134 -7.15 3.27 -12.44
C TYR A 134 -7.53 3.07 -13.90
N SER A 135 -8.83 2.95 -14.17
CA SER A 135 -9.38 2.87 -15.53
C SER A 135 -10.49 3.88 -15.71
N ASP A 136 -10.33 4.74 -16.71
CA ASP A 136 -11.43 5.54 -17.27
C ASP A 136 -12.20 4.67 -18.27
N ARG A 137 -13.42 4.28 -17.88
CA ARG A 137 -14.29 3.43 -18.71
C ARG A 137 -14.62 4.04 -20.07
N SER A 138 -14.82 5.36 -20.14
CA SER A 138 -15.18 6.06 -21.38
C SER A 138 -14.02 6.06 -22.35
N ALA A 139 -12.82 6.44 -21.88
CA ALA A 139 -11.60 6.43 -22.67
C ALA A 139 -11.24 5.00 -23.14
N LEU A 140 -11.35 4.02 -22.24
CA LEU A 140 -11.10 2.61 -22.56
C LEU A 140 -12.04 2.09 -23.67
N LEU A 141 -13.36 2.30 -23.56
CA LEU A 141 -14.30 1.86 -24.58
C LEU A 141 -14.11 2.57 -25.92
N SER A 142 -13.63 3.81 -25.91
CA SER A 142 -13.32 4.56 -27.13
C SER A 142 -12.07 4.03 -27.84
N SER A 143 -11.07 3.56 -27.08
CA SER A 143 -9.80 3.05 -27.61
C SER A 143 -9.78 1.53 -27.82
N ILE A 144 -10.79 0.80 -27.35
CA ILE A 144 -10.71 -0.67 -27.23
C ILE A 144 -10.52 -1.38 -28.56
N THR A 145 -11.01 -0.85 -29.66
CA THR A 145 -10.82 -1.42 -31.01
C THR A 145 -9.36 -1.38 -31.48
N SER A 146 -8.56 -0.47 -30.94
CA SER A 146 -7.11 -0.40 -31.18
C SER A 146 -6.30 -1.16 -30.14
N VAL A 147 -6.81 -1.30 -28.92
CA VAL A 147 -6.14 -1.97 -27.78
C VAL A 147 -6.32 -3.50 -27.84
N SER A 148 -7.54 -3.98 -28.17
CA SER A 148 -7.82 -5.41 -28.27
C SER A 148 -7.35 -5.97 -29.62
N PRO A 149 -6.44 -6.97 -29.64
CA PRO A 149 -6.03 -7.63 -30.87
C PRO A 149 -7.21 -8.27 -31.62
N VAL A 150 -8.15 -8.85 -30.86
CA VAL A 150 -9.36 -9.50 -31.42
C VAL A 150 -10.25 -8.51 -32.13
N LEU A 151 -10.52 -7.36 -31.50
CA LEU A 151 -11.36 -6.33 -32.12
C LEU A 151 -10.67 -5.65 -33.30
N ARG A 152 -9.36 -5.44 -33.23
CA ARG A 152 -8.55 -4.90 -34.33
C ARG A 152 -8.65 -5.77 -35.57
N GLU A 153 -8.47 -7.08 -35.40
CA GLU A 153 -8.62 -8.03 -36.51
C GLU A 153 -10.03 -8.02 -37.12
N LEU A 154 -11.08 -7.96 -36.27
CA LEU A 154 -12.46 -7.86 -36.75
C LEU A 154 -12.75 -6.56 -37.49
N VAL A 155 -12.17 -5.44 -37.07
CA VAL A 155 -12.27 -4.14 -37.76
C VAL A 155 -11.61 -4.24 -39.15
N GLU A 156 -10.40 -4.78 -39.23
CA GLU A 156 -9.68 -4.96 -40.49
C GLU A 156 -10.44 -5.89 -41.47
N GLN A 157 -11.08 -6.94 -40.93
CA GLN A 157 -11.93 -7.82 -41.75
C GLN A 157 -13.20 -7.12 -42.23
N ALA A 158 -13.82 -6.31 -41.38
CA ALA A 158 -15.02 -5.55 -41.72
C ALA A 158 -14.76 -4.51 -42.83
N GLU A 159 -13.59 -3.88 -42.84
CA GLU A 159 -13.20 -2.94 -43.91
C GLU A 159 -13.03 -3.57 -45.28
N LYS A 160 -12.65 -4.85 -45.33
CA LYS A 160 -12.46 -5.63 -46.57
C LYS A 160 -13.72 -6.39 -47.02
N ALA A 161 -14.77 -6.40 -46.21
CA ALA A 161 -15.99 -7.18 -46.46
C ALA A 161 -17.02 -6.44 -47.31
N SER A 162 -17.98 -7.20 -47.85
CA SER A 162 -19.15 -6.61 -48.51
C SER A 162 -20.02 -5.81 -47.52
N PRO A 163 -20.81 -4.83 -47.94
CA PRO A 163 -21.60 -3.97 -47.05
C PRO A 163 -22.47 -4.74 -46.03
N GLY A 164 -23.11 -5.83 -46.46
CA GLY A 164 -23.91 -6.66 -45.57
C GLY A 164 -23.06 -7.44 -44.51
N GLN A 165 -21.91 -7.94 -44.90
CA GLN A 165 -20.96 -8.62 -44.00
C GLN A 165 -20.33 -7.63 -43.05
N SER A 166 -19.92 -6.46 -43.53
CA SER A 166 -19.37 -5.37 -42.71
C SER A 166 -20.35 -4.96 -41.61
N TYR A 167 -21.64 -4.80 -41.94
CA TYR A 167 -22.67 -4.50 -40.95
C TYR A 167 -22.77 -5.56 -39.84
N LEU A 168 -22.76 -6.84 -40.21
CA LEU A 168 -22.81 -7.94 -39.24
C LEU A 168 -21.56 -7.97 -38.34
N MET A 169 -20.38 -7.73 -38.92
CA MET A 169 -19.12 -7.64 -38.17
C MET A 169 -19.12 -6.46 -37.20
N GLN A 170 -19.65 -5.30 -37.63
CA GLN A 170 -19.79 -4.14 -36.75
C GLN A 170 -20.70 -4.43 -35.55
N LYS A 171 -21.81 -5.12 -35.75
CA LYS A 171 -22.69 -5.58 -34.65
C LYS A 171 -21.96 -6.52 -33.68
N LYS A 172 -21.14 -7.43 -34.20
CA LYS A 172 -20.33 -8.32 -33.39
C LYS A 172 -19.28 -7.55 -32.59
N ILE A 173 -18.58 -6.59 -33.21
CA ILE A 173 -17.61 -5.71 -32.54
C ILE A 173 -18.28 -4.99 -31.37
N ASP A 174 -19.43 -4.35 -31.60
CA ASP A 174 -20.17 -3.60 -30.58
C ASP A 174 -20.60 -4.51 -29.40
N ALA A 175 -21.02 -5.72 -29.68
CA ALA A 175 -21.40 -6.70 -28.66
C ALA A 175 -20.20 -7.17 -27.81
N MET A 176 -19.00 -7.21 -28.39
CA MET A 176 -17.78 -7.70 -27.71
C MET A 176 -17.03 -6.60 -26.96
N LYS A 177 -17.26 -5.31 -27.24
CA LYS A 177 -16.49 -4.19 -26.69
C LYS A 177 -16.34 -4.21 -25.17
N VAL A 178 -17.41 -4.49 -24.43
CA VAL A 178 -17.39 -4.45 -22.95
C VAL A 178 -16.54 -5.60 -22.38
N ASP A 179 -16.68 -6.80 -22.93
CA ASP A 179 -15.93 -7.96 -22.44
C ASP A 179 -14.46 -7.87 -22.84
N GLU A 180 -14.16 -7.41 -24.06
CA GLU A 180 -12.81 -7.15 -24.51
C GLU A 180 -12.14 -6.01 -23.70
N ALA A 181 -12.89 -4.97 -23.33
CA ALA A 181 -12.38 -3.92 -22.46
C ALA A 181 -11.96 -4.48 -21.08
N ARG A 182 -12.81 -5.34 -20.49
CA ARG A 182 -12.48 -6.00 -19.22
C ARG A 182 -11.24 -6.89 -19.35
N ALA A 183 -11.17 -7.69 -20.41
CA ALA A 183 -10.03 -8.56 -20.67
C ALA A 183 -8.74 -7.76 -20.91
N ALA A 184 -8.82 -6.63 -21.63
CA ALA A 184 -7.68 -5.75 -21.86
C ALA A 184 -7.14 -5.13 -20.56
N VAL A 185 -8.04 -4.62 -19.68
CA VAL A 185 -7.64 -4.10 -18.36
C VAL A 185 -6.89 -5.16 -17.55
N ASN A 186 -7.42 -6.39 -17.49
CA ASN A 186 -6.76 -7.46 -16.73
C ASN A 186 -5.38 -7.80 -17.30
N ARG A 187 -5.25 -7.93 -18.63
CA ARG A 187 -3.94 -8.16 -19.27
C ARG A 187 -2.93 -7.06 -18.95
N ILE A 188 -3.36 -5.80 -18.99
CA ILE A 188 -2.48 -4.66 -18.66
C ILE A 188 -2.10 -4.67 -17.19
N ILE A 189 -3.03 -4.96 -16.29
CA ILE A 189 -2.76 -5.09 -14.85
C ILE A 189 -1.72 -6.18 -14.59
N ASP A 190 -1.86 -7.35 -15.22
CA ASP A 190 -0.93 -8.46 -15.06
C ASP A 190 0.46 -8.11 -15.64
N GLN A 191 0.50 -7.41 -16.78
CA GLN A 191 1.74 -6.89 -17.37
C GLN A 191 2.44 -5.87 -16.47
N VAL A 192 1.69 -4.93 -15.87
CA VAL A 192 2.22 -3.95 -14.92
C VAL A 192 2.80 -4.65 -13.70
N GLU A 193 2.09 -5.63 -13.13
CA GLU A 193 2.57 -6.41 -12.00
C GLU A 193 3.88 -7.13 -12.32
N GLU A 194 3.93 -7.85 -13.45
CA GLU A 194 5.11 -8.59 -13.89
C GLU A 194 6.32 -7.68 -14.09
N LYS A 195 6.14 -6.59 -14.83
CA LYS A 195 7.22 -5.64 -15.13
C LYS A 195 7.78 -4.92 -13.91
N LEU A 196 6.92 -4.54 -12.96
CA LEU A 196 7.37 -3.90 -11.74
C LEU A 196 7.98 -4.89 -10.74
N LYS A 197 7.53 -6.15 -10.73
CA LYS A 197 8.20 -7.22 -9.98
C LYS A 197 9.64 -7.47 -10.45
N GLU A 198 9.93 -7.34 -11.74
CA GLU A 198 11.30 -7.46 -12.28
C GLU A 198 12.26 -6.39 -11.69
N GLN A 199 11.73 -5.25 -11.22
CA GLN A 199 12.46 -4.11 -10.68
C GLN A 199 12.37 -3.99 -9.14
N SER A 200 11.78 -4.98 -8.48
CA SER A 200 11.59 -5.01 -7.02
C SER A 200 12.11 -6.31 -6.43
N ASP A 201 12.41 -6.31 -5.13
CA ASP A 201 12.82 -7.52 -4.41
C ASP A 201 11.61 -8.38 -4.02
N ASP A 202 10.44 -7.74 -3.84
CA ASP A 202 9.16 -8.42 -3.58
C ASP A 202 8.00 -7.54 -4.08
N GLY A 203 6.84 -8.14 -4.34
CA GLY A 203 5.66 -7.42 -4.79
C GLY A 203 4.37 -8.18 -4.53
N LEU A 204 3.39 -7.48 -3.99
CA LEU A 204 2.10 -8.02 -3.58
C LEU A 204 0.95 -7.23 -4.22
N ARG A 205 -0.01 -7.95 -4.83
CA ARG A 205 -1.30 -7.37 -5.22
C ARG A 205 -2.22 -7.30 -4.01
N LEU A 206 -2.62 -6.09 -3.64
CA LEU A 206 -3.47 -5.84 -2.49
C LEU A 206 -4.95 -6.02 -2.83
N ARG A 207 -5.72 -6.45 -1.84
CA ARG A 207 -7.18 -6.59 -2.00
C ARG A 207 -7.85 -5.21 -1.95
N ILE A 208 -8.66 -4.90 -2.97
CA ILE A 208 -9.56 -3.74 -2.98
C ILE A 208 -10.80 -4.11 -2.16
N LEU A 209 -11.03 -3.43 -1.05
CA LEU A 209 -12.14 -3.70 -0.15
C LEU A 209 -13.43 -2.98 -0.55
N LYS A 210 -13.31 -1.83 -1.22
CA LYS A 210 -14.43 -1.03 -1.71
C LYS A 210 -14.12 -0.54 -3.11
N VAL A 211 -15.16 -0.38 -3.92
CA VAL A 211 -15.02 0.29 -5.22
C VAL A 211 -14.67 1.75 -4.96
N GLU A 212 -13.48 2.14 -5.37
CA GLU A 212 -12.98 3.51 -5.28
C GLU A 212 -13.02 4.13 -6.68
N THR A 213 -13.74 5.23 -6.82
CA THR A 213 -13.78 6.02 -8.05
C THR A 213 -13.25 7.42 -7.73
N THR A 214 -12.23 7.82 -8.45
CA THR A 214 -11.59 9.13 -8.33
C THR A 214 -11.77 9.93 -9.63
N GLU A 215 -11.19 11.12 -9.71
CA GLU A 215 -11.08 11.88 -10.97
C GLU A 215 -10.30 11.13 -12.06
N HIS A 216 -9.52 10.10 -11.67
CA HIS A 216 -8.71 9.25 -12.55
C HIS A 216 -9.46 8.00 -13.05
N GLY A 217 -10.69 7.81 -12.64
CA GLY A 217 -11.51 6.66 -12.95
C GLY A 217 -11.67 5.68 -11.79
N GLU A 218 -12.06 4.46 -12.11
CA GLU A 218 -12.28 3.39 -11.14
C GLU A 218 -10.96 2.66 -10.83
N LEU A 219 -10.64 2.49 -9.55
CA LEU A 219 -9.49 1.71 -9.11
C LEU A 219 -9.65 0.24 -9.48
N LYS A 220 -8.71 -0.31 -10.25
CA LYS A 220 -8.73 -1.69 -10.77
C LYS A 220 -7.71 -2.61 -10.11
N ALA A 221 -6.57 -2.06 -9.69
CA ALA A 221 -5.56 -2.80 -8.94
C ALA A 221 -4.79 -1.89 -7.99
N LYS A 222 -4.34 -2.50 -6.89
CA LYS A 222 -3.39 -1.90 -5.93
C LYS A 222 -2.23 -2.87 -5.74
N PHE A 223 -1.04 -2.35 -5.76
CA PHE A 223 0.18 -3.13 -5.51
C PHE A 223 1.02 -2.45 -4.44
N ALA A 224 1.77 -3.27 -3.69
CA ALA A 224 2.87 -2.84 -2.86
C ALA A 224 4.14 -3.55 -3.34
N PHE A 225 5.19 -2.80 -3.59
CA PHE A 225 6.49 -3.32 -4.05
C PHE A 225 7.58 -2.95 -3.06
N LEU A 226 8.39 -3.92 -2.67
CA LEU A 226 9.57 -3.69 -1.85
C LEU A 226 10.78 -3.43 -2.75
N VAL A 227 11.27 -2.20 -2.77
CA VAL A 227 12.30 -1.74 -3.70
C VAL A 227 13.56 -1.32 -2.93
N LYS A 228 14.73 -1.72 -3.42
CA LYS A 228 16.00 -1.19 -2.90
C LYS A 228 16.07 0.31 -3.11
N ARG A 229 16.50 1.06 -2.09
CA ARG A 229 16.72 2.52 -2.22
C ARG A 229 17.65 2.87 -3.38
N SER A 230 18.66 2.03 -3.64
CA SER A 230 19.58 2.20 -4.76
C SER A 230 18.97 1.90 -6.13
N GLY A 231 17.87 1.16 -6.21
CA GLY A 231 17.16 0.80 -7.44
C GLY A 231 15.85 1.58 -7.65
N PHE A 232 15.59 2.58 -6.81
CA PHE A 232 14.34 3.34 -6.87
C PHE A 232 14.16 4.08 -8.20
N GLU A 233 15.21 4.67 -8.75
CA GLU A 233 15.14 5.42 -10.02
C GLU A 233 14.74 4.49 -11.18
N GLU A 234 15.32 3.27 -11.25
CA GLU A 234 14.99 2.28 -12.27
C GLU A 234 13.54 1.79 -12.13
N PHE A 235 13.08 1.58 -10.88
CA PHE A 235 11.69 1.20 -10.59
C PHE A 235 10.71 2.31 -11.00
N ARG A 236 10.99 3.54 -10.59
CA ARG A 236 10.18 4.72 -10.97
C ARG A 236 10.09 4.89 -12.47
N ASP A 237 11.24 4.84 -13.16
CA ASP A 237 11.29 4.99 -14.62
C ASP A 237 10.52 3.87 -15.34
N ALA A 238 10.51 2.64 -14.79
CA ALA A 238 9.70 1.55 -15.32
C ALA A 238 8.20 1.83 -15.11
N ALA A 239 7.79 2.29 -13.93
CA ALA A 239 6.40 2.66 -13.65
C ALA A 239 5.91 3.81 -14.54
N GLU A 240 6.74 4.85 -14.75
CA GLU A 240 6.42 5.99 -15.64
C GLU A 240 6.28 5.54 -17.10
N ARG A 241 7.15 4.67 -17.60
CA ARG A 241 7.02 4.09 -18.95
C ARG A 241 5.73 3.33 -19.12
N LEU A 242 5.37 2.48 -18.17
CA LEU A 242 4.11 1.73 -18.18
C LEU A 242 2.89 2.66 -18.13
N ALA A 243 2.98 3.73 -17.32
CA ALA A 243 1.93 4.75 -17.25
C ALA A 243 1.71 5.42 -18.61
N GLN A 244 2.79 5.83 -19.30
CA GLN A 244 2.72 6.43 -20.63
C GLN A 244 2.21 5.47 -21.70
N GLU A 245 2.66 4.20 -21.69
CA GLU A 245 2.26 3.17 -22.64
C GLU A 245 0.75 2.91 -22.60
N HIS A 246 0.15 2.91 -21.40
CA HIS A 246 -1.24 2.54 -21.22
C HIS A 246 -2.20 3.72 -21.06
N GLN A 247 -1.70 4.96 -21.03
CA GLN A 247 -2.51 6.17 -20.93
C GLN A 247 -3.51 6.29 -22.07
N ALA A 248 -3.09 6.02 -23.31
CA ALA A 248 -3.97 6.07 -24.48
C ALA A 248 -5.08 5.00 -24.45
N ALA A 249 -4.89 3.93 -23.70
CA ALA A 249 -5.89 2.89 -23.46
C ALA A 249 -6.90 3.28 -22.36
N GLY A 250 -6.77 4.46 -21.76
CA GLY A 250 -7.64 4.92 -20.67
C GLY A 250 -7.26 4.35 -19.31
N LEU A 251 -6.01 3.88 -19.12
CA LEU A 251 -5.49 3.49 -17.82
C LEU A 251 -4.52 4.56 -17.28
N ARG A 252 -4.52 4.70 -15.97
CA ARG A 252 -3.62 5.59 -15.24
C ARG A 252 -2.96 4.84 -14.10
N LEU A 253 -1.66 5.00 -13.97
CA LEU A 253 -0.86 4.50 -12.85
C LEU A 253 -0.47 5.67 -11.93
N GLU A 254 -0.57 5.44 -10.62
CA GLU A 254 -0.17 6.37 -9.56
C GLU A 254 0.61 5.66 -8.47
#